data_8482a7bdab4c663cf8a77bbb4d35a136
#
_entry.id   8482a7bdab4c663cf8a77bbb4d35a136
#
_cell.length_a   1.000
_cell.length_b   1.000
_cell.length_c   1.000
_cell.angle_alpha   90.00
_cell.angle_beta   90.00
_cell.angle_gamma   90.00
#
_symmetry.space_group_name_H-M   'P 1'
#
loop_
_entity.id
_entity.type
_entity.pdbx_description
1 polymer ?
#
loop_
_entity_poly.entity_id
_entity_poly.type
_entity_poly.pdbx_seq_one_letter_code
_entity_poly.pdbx_strand_id
1 'polypeptide(L)'
;MKKRSLLLLAIYFFLFQQCSNQPEEPKEKKTWRSASEINTRLGKGINIGNTYEAMPSWQSPFDPADLKRIADLGFTHVRLPIRWERDDRSMSAAPYTIEHSFMSTIQSVVDEALRQKLHIILNMHHHDALMVNPAGEKARFLSQWEQIAGLFKEYPDSLLFEILNEPHDKLTPTLWNNYLEEALQVIRKTNPKRCVLVGTAEWGGVGGLRSLVIPDDPQVILTIHYYNPFQFTHQGAGWSEGSDAWLGTQWRDTEFERQAVEEDFKTIVRLAVEKHIPVHVGEFGAYSRADIQSRVRWTRFLARWFEQQGFSWAYWEWNSGFGIYDPQKGRYQTQLVDALISDPMPEPYIPEYMNLYSSDFTNGQSDGWFLSNNDASARSSMAIANNKVTVTVTQPGALGWHIQFIKPGIGIEKGKTYRLYFSASSPDSDYRSLEVAITRNSDPWTAYGNRSVVIDKSRSSYNLLFTSVQSDPQARIVFSLGNAGNTRVVLSDIHLMEVKF
;
A
#
# COMPACT_ATOMS: atom_id res chain seq x y z
N MET A 1 -80.12 -50.66 45.69
CA MET A 1 -78.66 -50.39 45.74
C MET A 1 -78.32 -49.68 44.43
N LYS A 2 -77.92 -48.44 44.50
CA LYS A 2 -77.94 -47.44 43.41
C LYS A 2 -76.73 -47.57 42.50
N LYS A 3 -76.94 -47.76 41.17
CA LYS A 3 -75.92 -47.60 40.11
C LYS A 3 -75.79 -46.14 39.80
N ARG A 4 -74.58 -45.61 39.83
CA ARG A 4 -74.27 -44.30 39.32
C ARG A 4 -73.56 -44.47 37.97
N SER A 5 -74.20 -43.90 36.93
CA SER A 5 -73.60 -43.77 35.57
C SER A 5 -72.67 -42.56 35.51
N LEU A 6 -71.46 -42.74 35.00
CA LEU A 6 -70.54 -41.67 34.70
C LEU A 6 -70.81 -41.25 33.26
N LEU A 7 -71.08 -39.96 33.06
CA LEU A 7 -71.21 -39.33 31.76
C LEU A 7 -69.84 -38.74 31.41
N LEU A 8 -69.17 -39.23 30.33
CA LEU A 8 -67.96 -38.67 29.78
C LEU A 8 -68.33 -37.53 28.82
N LEU A 9 -67.94 -36.31 29.16
CA LEU A 9 -68.05 -35.13 28.30
C LEU A 9 -66.73 -35.02 27.49
N ALA A 10 -66.79 -35.25 26.17
CA ALA A 10 -65.70 -35.02 25.29
C ALA A 10 -65.69 -33.54 24.88
N ILE A 11 -64.70 -32.80 25.36
CA ILE A 11 -64.44 -31.41 24.95
C ILE A 11 -63.51 -31.42 23.72
N TYR A 12 -64.07 -31.07 22.56
CA TYR A 12 -63.29 -30.79 21.37
C TYR A 12 -62.63 -29.41 21.47
N PHE A 13 -61.33 -29.35 21.65
CA PHE A 13 -60.53 -28.11 21.48
C PHE A 13 -60.32 -27.86 20.02
N PHE A 14 -61.02 -26.88 19.46
CA PHE A 14 -60.64 -26.26 18.16
C PHE A 14 -59.47 -25.34 18.37
N LEU A 15 -58.27 -25.76 17.98
CA LEU A 15 -57.12 -24.89 17.84
C LEU A 15 -57.31 -24.00 16.60
N PHE A 16 -57.75 -22.77 16.82
CA PHE A 16 -57.63 -21.71 15.82
C PHE A 16 -56.14 -21.33 15.71
N GLN A 17 -55.50 -21.78 14.62
CA GLN A 17 -54.20 -21.26 14.20
C GLN A 17 -54.45 -19.83 13.69
N GLN A 18 -54.28 -18.84 14.54
CA GLN A 18 -54.12 -17.45 14.11
C GLN A 18 -52.80 -17.33 13.37
N CYS A 19 -52.82 -17.28 12.04
CA CYS A 19 -51.72 -16.69 11.27
C CYS A 19 -51.60 -15.21 11.68
N SER A 20 -50.65 -14.91 12.57
CA SER A 20 -50.28 -13.55 12.85
C SER A 20 -49.55 -13.02 11.59
N ASN A 21 -50.26 -12.30 10.74
CA ASN A 21 -49.63 -11.35 9.82
C ASN A 21 -48.98 -10.25 10.67
N GLN A 22 -47.73 -10.46 11.10
CA GLN A 22 -46.92 -9.35 11.55
C GLN A 22 -46.71 -8.45 10.33
N PRO A 23 -47.00 -7.15 10.41
CA PRO A 23 -46.60 -6.23 9.35
C PRO A 23 -45.08 -6.34 9.16
N GLU A 24 -44.64 -6.63 7.93
CA GLU A 24 -43.21 -6.48 7.60
C GLU A 24 -42.78 -5.10 8.05
N GLU A 25 -41.78 -5.04 8.94
CA GLU A 25 -41.13 -3.78 9.26
C GLU A 25 -40.73 -3.12 7.94
N PRO A 26 -40.96 -1.80 7.76
CA PRO A 26 -40.59 -1.12 6.55
C PRO A 26 -39.09 -1.29 6.36
N LYS A 27 -38.67 -1.99 5.27
CA LYS A 27 -37.28 -2.12 4.89
C LYS A 27 -36.70 -0.71 4.86
N GLU A 28 -35.77 -0.41 5.78
CA GLU A 28 -35.09 0.87 5.80
C GLU A 28 -34.61 1.20 4.38
N LYS A 29 -34.94 2.38 3.88
CA LYS A 29 -34.47 2.83 2.58
C LYS A 29 -32.95 2.81 2.61
N LYS A 30 -32.31 1.97 1.77
CA LYS A 30 -30.86 1.96 1.59
C LYS A 30 -30.39 3.40 1.31
N THR A 31 -29.74 4.02 2.27
CA THR A 31 -29.05 5.30 2.08
C THR A 31 -27.67 5.00 1.54
N TRP A 32 -27.39 5.47 0.32
CA TRP A 32 -26.09 5.37 -0.28
C TRP A 32 -25.31 6.65 -0.01
N ARG A 33 -24.18 6.53 0.67
CA ARG A 33 -23.27 7.63 1.00
C ARG A 33 -22.28 7.86 -0.14
N SER A 34 -21.74 9.07 -0.21
CA SER A 34 -20.63 9.39 -1.12
C SER A 34 -19.36 8.62 -0.77
N ALA A 35 -18.45 8.47 -1.74
CA ALA A 35 -17.16 7.83 -1.51
C ALA A 35 -16.37 8.50 -0.39
N SER A 36 -16.42 9.84 -0.28
CA SER A 36 -15.75 10.59 0.81
C SER A 36 -16.35 10.28 2.18
N GLU A 37 -17.68 10.21 2.31
CA GLU A 37 -18.34 9.85 3.57
C GLU A 37 -18.03 8.40 3.96
N ILE A 38 -18.00 7.48 3.01
CA ILE A 38 -17.62 6.09 3.24
C ILE A 38 -16.15 6.00 3.66
N ASN A 39 -15.24 6.69 2.97
CA ASN A 39 -13.81 6.69 3.33
C ASN A 39 -13.58 7.21 4.76
N THR A 40 -14.29 8.26 5.16
CA THR A 40 -14.25 8.76 6.54
C THR A 40 -14.72 7.70 7.55
N ARG A 41 -15.73 6.90 7.20
CA ARG A 41 -16.24 5.83 8.06
C ARG A 41 -15.37 4.57 8.07
N LEU A 42 -14.64 4.29 7.00
CA LEU A 42 -13.61 3.26 6.99
C LEU A 42 -12.59 3.52 8.08
N GLY A 43 -12.10 4.75 8.23
CA GLY A 43 -11.20 5.14 9.32
C GLY A 43 -10.06 4.15 9.51
N LYS A 44 -10.07 3.42 10.64
CA LYS A 44 -9.03 2.47 11.07
C LYS A 44 -9.43 1.04 10.75
N GLY A 45 -8.64 0.32 9.98
CA GLY A 45 -8.94 -1.05 9.60
C GLY A 45 -7.79 -2.02 9.75
N ILE A 46 -8.12 -3.29 9.50
CA ILE A 46 -7.16 -4.38 9.52
C ILE A 46 -7.46 -5.39 8.43
N ASN A 47 -6.40 -5.95 7.83
CA ASN A 47 -6.52 -7.04 6.88
C ASN A 47 -6.70 -8.39 7.61
N ILE A 48 -7.66 -9.21 7.18
CA ILE A 48 -7.75 -10.63 7.53
C ILE A 48 -6.90 -11.39 6.50
N GLY A 49 -5.60 -11.13 6.53
CA GLY A 49 -4.63 -11.68 5.58
C GLY A 49 -4.21 -13.10 5.92
N ASN A 50 -3.58 -13.76 4.95
CA ASN A 50 -3.12 -15.14 5.01
C ASN A 50 -4.25 -16.15 5.31
N THR A 51 -5.48 -15.83 4.95
CA THR A 51 -6.66 -16.64 5.23
C THR A 51 -7.32 -17.12 3.93
N TYR A 52 -8.09 -16.28 3.26
CA TYR A 52 -8.82 -16.66 2.05
C TYR A 52 -8.03 -16.44 0.76
N GLU A 53 -6.97 -15.66 0.78
CA GLU A 53 -6.04 -15.52 -0.35
C GLU A 53 -4.93 -16.57 -0.34
N ALA A 54 -4.68 -17.17 0.83
CA ALA A 54 -3.57 -18.08 1.04
C ALA A 54 -3.74 -19.43 0.34
N MET A 55 -2.61 -20.02 -0.05
CA MET A 55 -2.55 -21.45 -0.38
C MET A 55 -2.49 -22.28 0.91
N PRO A 56 -2.93 -23.55 0.87
CA PRO A 56 -2.98 -24.39 2.09
C PRO A 56 -1.66 -24.49 2.84
N SER A 57 -0.52 -24.35 2.15
CA SER A 57 0.82 -24.45 2.74
C SER A 57 1.20 -23.31 3.67
N TRP A 58 0.52 -22.14 3.58
CA TRP A 58 0.79 -20.96 4.40
C TRP A 58 -0.48 -20.27 4.91
N GLN A 59 -1.60 -20.99 4.88
CA GLN A 59 -2.89 -20.47 5.34
C GLN A 59 -2.93 -20.37 6.86
N SER A 60 -3.32 -19.20 7.38
CA SER A 60 -3.67 -19.00 8.77
C SER A 60 -5.14 -19.38 9.03
N PRO A 61 -5.45 -19.98 10.18
CA PRO A 61 -6.85 -20.25 10.54
C PRO A 61 -7.61 -18.94 10.78
N PHE A 62 -8.85 -18.91 10.35
CA PHE A 62 -9.79 -17.84 10.65
C PHE A 62 -10.83 -18.31 11.66
N ASP A 63 -11.00 -17.54 12.74
CA ASP A 63 -12.07 -17.73 13.72
C ASP A 63 -13.10 -16.60 13.50
N PRO A 64 -14.37 -16.88 13.18
CA PRO A 64 -15.41 -15.84 13.07
C PRO A 64 -15.52 -14.92 14.30
N ALA A 65 -15.12 -15.41 15.49
CA ALA A 65 -15.05 -14.58 16.70
C ALA A 65 -14.00 -13.46 16.59
N ASP A 66 -13.05 -13.54 15.67
CA ASP A 66 -12.05 -12.50 15.45
C ASP A 66 -12.69 -11.19 14.97
N LEU A 67 -13.77 -11.24 14.22
CA LEU A 67 -14.48 -10.02 13.81
C LEU A 67 -15.00 -9.22 15.01
N LYS A 68 -15.49 -9.93 16.02
CA LYS A 68 -15.88 -9.25 17.28
C LYS A 68 -14.65 -8.70 18.02
N ARG A 69 -13.55 -9.47 18.10
CA ARG A 69 -12.30 -9.02 18.74
C ARG A 69 -11.77 -7.77 18.06
N ILE A 70 -11.79 -7.74 16.71
CA ILE A 70 -11.36 -6.59 15.90
C ILE A 70 -12.23 -5.36 16.20
N ALA A 71 -13.54 -5.51 16.24
CA ALA A 71 -14.48 -4.44 16.58
C ALA A 71 -14.27 -3.92 18.01
N ASP A 72 -14.09 -4.83 18.98
CA ASP A 72 -13.87 -4.50 20.40
C ASP A 72 -12.54 -3.72 20.62
N LEU A 73 -11.54 -3.91 19.77
CA LEU A 73 -10.30 -3.14 19.78
C LEU A 73 -10.47 -1.71 19.22
N GLY A 74 -11.57 -1.41 18.54
CA GLY A 74 -11.86 -0.10 17.98
C GLY A 74 -11.54 0.07 16.50
N PHE A 75 -11.27 -1.02 15.78
CA PHE A 75 -11.25 -0.99 14.33
C PHE A 75 -12.65 -0.76 13.77
N THR A 76 -12.75 -0.05 12.67
CA THR A 76 -14.02 0.34 12.05
C THR A 76 -14.29 -0.43 10.76
N HIS A 77 -13.28 -1.08 10.19
CA HIS A 77 -13.45 -1.96 9.04
C HIS A 77 -12.44 -3.10 9.02
N VAL A 78 -12.76 -4.10 8.21
CA VAL A 78 -11.84 -5.17 7.81
C VAL A 78 -11.70 -5.18 6.29
N ARG A 79 -10.49 -5.45 5.80
CA ARG A 79 -10.24 -5.82 4.42
C ARG A 79 -10.08 -7.33 4.36
N LEU A 80 -10.80 -7.97 3.45
CA LEU A 80 -10.85 -9.42 3.31
C LEU A 80 -10.17 -9.83 2.00
N PRO A 81 -8.86 -10.17 2.03
CA PRO A 81 -8.14 -10.73 0.90
C PRO A 81 -8.72 -12.06 0.46
N ILE A 82 -9.03 -12.25 -0.83
CA ILE A 82 -9.62 -13.48 -1.35
C ILE A 82 -8.99 -13.87 -2.68
N ARG A 83 -8.55 -15.13 -2.78
CA ARG A 83 -8.15 -15.76 -4.04
C ARG A 83 -9.33 -16.54 -4.60
N TRP A 84 -9.98 -16.00 -5.61
CA TRP A 84 -11.18 -16.57 -6.22
C TRP A 84 -10.87 -17.64 -7.28
N GLU A 85 -9.70 -17.53 -7.95
CA GLU A 85 -9.34 -18.34 -9.11
C GLU A 85 -8.81 -19.73 -8.79
N ARG A 86 -8.68 -20.11 -7.51
CA ARG A 86 -8.24 -21.47 -7.16
C ARG A 86 -9.20 -22.52 -7.70
N ASP A 87 -8.67 -23.66 -8.16
CA ASP A 87 -9.44 -24.75 -8.77
C ASP A 87 -10.49 -25.37 -7.82
N ASP A 88 -10.25 -25.30 -6.51
CA ASP A 88 -11.22 -25.70 -5.47
C ASP A 88 -12.26 -24.61 -5.15
N ARG A 89 -12.20 -23.46 -5.79
CA ARG A 89 -13.09 -22.30 -5.54
C ARG A 89 -13.84 -21.81 -6.76
N SER A 90 -13.30 -22.02 -7.93
CA SER A 90 -13.97 -21.66 -9.19
C SER A 90 -13.48 -22.49 -10.35
N MET A 91 -14.36 -22.70 -11.34
CA MET A 91 -14.04 -23.36 -12.59
C MET A 91 -12.99 -22.57 -13.38
N SER A 92 -12.00 -23.24 -13.92
CA SER A 92 -10.99 -22.64 -14.82
C SER A 92 -11.51 -22.46 -16.25
N ALA A 93 -12.62 -23.12 -16.63
CA ALA A 93 -13.28 -23.01 -17.92
C ALA A 93 -14.60 -22.25 -17.79
N ALA A 94 -15.04 -21.64 -18.91
CA ALA A 94 -16.34 -20.97 -18.99
C ALA A 94 -17.49 -21.90 -18.54
N PRO A 95 -18.46 -21.38 -17.77
CA PRO A 95 -18.71 -19.97 -17.44
C PRO A 95 -17.91 -19.46 -16.21
N TYR A 96 -16.84 -20.12 -15.77
CA TYR A 96 -15.97 -19.71 -14.66
C TYR A 96 -16.72 -19.61 -13.31
N THR A 97 -17.66 -20.53 -13.09
CA THR A 97 -18.55 -20.53 -11.94
C THR A 97 -17.76 -20.59 -10.64
N ILE A 98 -18.02 -19.68 -9.73
CA ILE A 98 -17.49 -19.74 -8.35
C ILE A 98 -18.31 -20.79 -7.59
N GLU A 99 -17.62 -21.70 -6.89
CA GLU A 99 -18.23 -22.77 -6.12
C GLU A 99 -19.18 -22.21 -5.06
N HIS A 100 -20.40 -22.74 -5.05
CA HIS A 100 -21.46 -22.24 -4.16
C HIS A 100 -21.09 -22.33 -2.68
N SER A 101 -20.42 -23.39 -2.27
CA SER A 101 -19.94 -23.59 -0.91
C SER A 101 -18.95 -22.51 -0.49
N PHE A 102 -18.00 -22.18 -1.39
CA PHE A 102 -17.02 -21.12 -1.13
C PHE A 102 -17.70 -19.74 -1.10
N MET A 103 -18.59 -19.45 -2.05
CA MET A 103 -19.35 -18.22 -2.07
C MET A 103 -20.17 -18.03 -0.78
N SER A 104 -20.82 -19.08 -0.30
CA SER A 104 -21.57 -19.07 0.96
C SER A 104 -20.67 -18.84 2.18
N THR A 105 -19.46 -19.38 2.17
CA THR A 105 -18.45 -19.13 3.22
C THR A 105 -18.11 -17.64 3.27
N ILE A 106 -17.78 -17.04 2.13
CA ILE A 106 -17.45 -15.61 2.08
C ILE A 106 -18.65 -14.73 2.48
N GLN A 107 -19.86 -15.11 2.02
CA GLN A 107 -21.09 -14.43 2.41
C GLN A 107 -21.28 -14.44 3.93
N SER A 108 -21.04 -15.56 4.60
CA SER A 108 -21.16 -15.67 6.06
C SER A 108 -20.17 -14.77 6.80
N VAL A 109 -18.94 -14.59 6.26
CA VAL A 109 -17.95 -13.66 6.83
C VAL A 109 -18.40 -12.21 6.66
N VAL A 110 -18.93 -11.87 5.49
CA VAL A 110 -19.50 -10.53 5.22
C VAL A 110 -20.65 -10.23 6.17
N ASP A 111 -21.60 -11.17 6.33
CA ASP A 111 -22.74 -11.02 7.22
C ASP A 111 -22.30 -10.82 8.67
N GLU A 112 -21.31 -11.59 9.13
CA GLU A 112 -20.78 -11.45 10.49
C GLU A 112 -20.07 -10.10 10.69
N ALA A 113 -19.26 -9.64 9.73
CA ALA A 113 -18.62 -8.33 9.81
C ALA A 113 -19.66 -7.20 9.95
N LEU A 114 -20.70 -7.23 9.11
CA LEU A 114 -21.79 -6.27 9.16
C LEU A 114 -22.58 -6.35 10.48
N ARG A 115 -22.77 -7.56 11.03
CA ARG A 115 -23.40 -7.76 12.35
C ARG A 115 -22.57 -7.15 13.47
N GLN A 116 -21.24 -7.18 13.37
CA GLN A 116 -20.32 -6.50 14.28
C GLN A 116 -20.22 -4.99 14.01
N LYS A 117 -21.00 -4.44 13.07
CA LYS A 117 -20.99 -3.02 12.63
C LYS A 117 -19.66 -2.58 12.00
N LEU A 118 -18.87 -3.51 11.52
CA LEU A 118 -17.68 -3.23 10.72
C LEU A 118 -18.09 -2.95 9.27
N HIS A 119 -17.41 -2.00 8.63
CA HIS A 119 -17.38 -1.97 7.18
C HIS A 119 -16.49 -3.12 6.69
N ILE A 120 -16.74 -3.61 5.49
CA ILE A 120 -15.94 -4.68 4.92
C ILE A 120 -15.56 -4.37 3.47
N ILE A 121 -14.28 -4.50 3.16
CA ILE A 121 -13.73 -4.41 1.81
C ILE A 121 -13.50 -5.83 1.31
N LEU A 122 -14.24 -6.21 0.29
CA LEU A 122 -14.13 -7.51 -0.38
C LEU A 122 -13.31 -7.34 -1.64
N ASN A 123 -12.19 -8.07 -1.77
CA ASN A 123 -11.32 -7.93 -2.93
C ASN A 123 -11.11 -9.23 -3.71
N MET A 124 -10.50 -9.10 -4.89
CA MET A 124 -9.78 -10.15 -5.57
C MET A 124 -8.30 -9.94 -5.29
N HIS A 125 -7.70 -10.82 -4.43
CA HIS A 125 -6.34 -10.56 -3.95
C HIS A 125 -5.29 -11.13 -4.89
N HIS A 126 -5.13 -12.43 -4.93
CA HIS A 126 -4.27 -13.10 -5.89
C HIS A 126 -5.08 -13.59 -7.10
N HIS A 127 -4.56 -13.38 -8.28
CA HIS A 127 -4.98 -13.97 -9.54
C HIS A 127 -3.71 -14.17 -10.40
N ASP A 128 -2.86 -15.09 -9.95
CA ASP A 128 -1.51 -15.27 -10.52
C ASP A 128 -1.55 -15.56 -12.03
N ALA A 129 -2.54 -16.32 -12.47
CA ALA A 129 -2.73 -16.60 -13.90
C ALA A 129 -2.99 -15.31 -14.71
N LEU A 130 -3.73 -14.33 -14.15
CA LEU A 130 -3.96 -13.04 -14.79
C LEU A 130 -2.67 -12.22 -14.92
N MET A 131 -1.78 -12.31 -13.94
CA MET A 131 -0.50 -11.58 -13.96
C MET A 131 0.44 -12.10 -15.05
N VAL A 132 0.39 -13.41 -15.37
CA VAL A 132 1.27 -14.02 -16.39
C VAL A 132 0.62 -14.17 -17.76
N ASN A 133 -0.72 -14.21 -17.86
CA ASN A 133 -1.48 -14.34 -19.10
C ASN A 133 -2.74 -13.46 -19.10
N PRO A 134 -2.61 -12.13 -19.10
CA PRO A 134 -3.76 -11.23 -18.98
C PRO A 134 -4.86 -11.49 -20.01
N ALA A 135 -4.49 -11.69 -21.28
CA ALA A 135 -5.46 -11.89 -22.35
C ALA A 135 -6.28 -13.18 -22.18
N GLY A 136 -5.65 -14.27 -21.72
CA GLY A 136 -6.31 -15.55 -21.51
C GLY A 136 -7.23 -15.58 -20.29
N GLU A 137 -6.90 -14.81 -19.27
CA GLU A 137 -7.63 -14.81 -17.98
C GLU A 137 -8.66 -13.67 -17.85
N LYS A 138 -8.68 -12.71 -18.76
CA LYS A 138 -9.60 -11.58 -18.72
C LYS A 138 -11.06 -11.99 -18.58
N ALA A 139 -11.50 -12.97 -19.38
CA ALA A 139 -12.88 -13.43 -19.35
C ALA A 139 -13.26 -14.05 -18.00
N ARG A 140 -12.34 -14.80 -17.40
CA ARG A 140 -12.50 -15.37 -16.04
C ARG A 140 -12.61 -14.29 -15.00
N PHE A 141 -11.69 -13.32 -15.02
CA PHE A 141 -11.67 -12.17 -14.11
C PHE A 141 -12.99 -11.40 -14.13
N LEU A 142 -13.50 -11.05 -15.33
CA LEU A 142 -14.74 -10.31 -15.46
C LEU A 142 -15.98 -11.15 -15.07
N SER A 143 -16.01 -12.45 -15.42
CA SER A 143 -17.09 -13.35 -15.01
C SER A 143 -17.16 -13.53 -13.50
N GLN A 144 -16.02 -13.62 -12.80
CA GLN A 144 -15.97 -13.70 -11.35
C GLN A 144 -16.55 -12.42 -10.73
N TRP A 145 -16.20 -11.23 -11.24
CA TRP A 145 -16.78 -9.97 -10.76
C TRP A 145 -18.27 -9.89 -11.01
N GLU A 146 -18.77 -10.39 -12.13
CA GLU A 146 -20.22 -10.43 -12.39
C GLU A 146 -20.97 -11.26 -11.35
N GLN A 147 -20.43 -12.43 -10.99
CA GLN A 147 -21.01 -13.32 -9.97
C GLN A 147 -20.96 -12.69 -8.57
N ILE A 148 -19.81 -12.13 -8.18
CA ILE A 148 -19.61 -11.46 -6.88
C ILE A 148 -20.57 -10.26 -6.78
N ALA A 149 -20.58 -9.39 -7.76
CA ALA A 149 -21.43 -8.20 -7.77
C ALA A 149 -22.91 -8.55 -7.78
N GLY A 150 -23.29 -9.63 -8.49
CA GLY A 150 -24.64 -10.15 -8.52
C GLY A 150 -25.14 -10.64 -7.15
N LEU A 151 -24.30 -11.39 -6.41
CA LEU A 151 -24.64 -11.89 -5.09
C LEU A 151 -24.86 -10.74 -4.09
N PHE A 152 -23.94 -9.78 -4.08
CA PHE A 152 -23.93 -8.72 -3.06
C PHE A 152 -24.71 -7.46 -3.43
N LYS A 153 -25.50 -7.46 -4.53
CA LYS A 153 -26.24 -6.28 -5.02
C LYS A 153 -27.18 -5.66 -3.98
N GLU A 154 -27.76 -6.50 -3.09
CA GLU A 154 -28.71 -6.06 -2.08
C GLU A 154 -28.07 -5.69 -0.72
N TYR A 155 -26.74 -5.82 -0.61
CA TYR A 155 -26.02 -5.49 0.62
C TYR A 155 -25.88 -3.97 0.81
N PRO A 156 -25.74 -3.50 2.07
CA PRO A 156 -25.60 -2.07 2.37
C PRO A 156 -24.31 -1.47 1.85
N ASP A 157 -24.19 -0.16 1.93
CA ASP A 157 -22.99 0.60 1.53
C ASP A 157 -21.79 0.39 2.45
N SER A 158 -21.97 -0.32 3.57
CA SER A 158 -20.88 -0.79 4.44
C SER A 158 -20.07 -1.93 3.85
N LEU A 159 -20.57 -2.60 2.80
CA LEU A 159 -19.78 -3.51 1.97
C LEU A 159 -19.22 -2.75 0.78
N LEU A 160 -17.91 -2.78 0.60
CA LEU A 160 -17.19 -2.19 -0.52
C LEU A 160 -16.52 -3.28 -1.36
N PHE A 161 -16.21 -2.97 -2.60
CA PHE A 161 -15.42 -3.86 -3.45
C PHE A 161 -14.07 -3.24 -3.76
N GLU A 162 -13.04 -4.07 -3.90
CA GLU A 162 -11.73 -3.69 -4.41
C GLU A 162 -11.39 -4.60 -5.58
N ILE A 163 -11.21 -4.02 -6.75
CA ILE A 163 -11.24 -4.75 -8.02
C ILE A 163 -10.13 -5.78 -8.13
N LEU A 164 -8.90 -5.41 -7.78
CA LEU A 164 -7.75 -6.31 -7.82
C LEU A 164 -6.66 -5.79 -6.90
N ASN A 165 -6.07 -6.69 -6.11
CA ASN A 165 -4.84 -6.42 -5.37
C ASN A 165 -3.66 -6.28 -6.34
N GLU A 166 -2.74 -5.44 -6.11
CA GLU A 166 -1.38 -5.34 -6.64
C GLU A 166 -1.16 -5.85 -8.09
N PRO A 167 -1.78 -5.28 -9.13
CA PRO A 167 -1.50 -5.66 -10.51
C PRO A 167 -0.01 -5.49 -10.86
N HIS A 168 0.61 -6.53 -11.48
CA HIS A 168 2.05 -6.56 -11.76
C HIS A 168 2.39 -7.42 -12.98
N ASP A 169 3.67 -7.63 -13.26
CA ASP A 169 4.22 -8.46 -14.33
C ASP A 169 3.66 -8.11 -15.71
N LYS A 170 3.04 -9.09 -16.39
CA LYS A 170 2.49 -8.89 -17.74
C LYS A 170 1.16 -8.13 -17.75
N LEU A 171 0.50 -8.00 -16.59
CA LEU A 171 -0.62 -7.08 -16.44
C LEU A 171 -0.08 -5.64 -16.30
N THR A 172 0.47 -5.14 -17.40
CA THR A 172 1.10 -3.83 -17.48
C THR A 172 0.15 -2.70 -17.06
N PRO A 173 0.64 -1.50 -16.68
CA PRO A 173 -0.22 -0.37 -16.33
C PRO A 173 -1.28 -0.03 -17.39
N THR A 174 -0.93 -0.13 -18.68
CA THR A 174 -1.88 0.11 -19.76
C THR A 174 -2.98 -0.95 -19.82
N LEU A 175 -2.64 -2.22 -19.67
CA LEU A 175 -3.62 -3.31 -19.63
C LEU A 175 -4.49 -3.22 -18.37
N TRP A 176 -3.88 -2.88 -17.23
CA TRP A 176 -4.60 -2.70 -15.98
C TRP A 176 -5.67 -1.62 -16.10
N ASN A 177 -5.36 -0.45 -16.62
CA ASN A 177 -6.33 0.62 -16.80
C ASN A 177 -7.55 0.16 -17.63
N ASN A 178 -7.34 -0.64 -18.68
CA ASN A 178 -8.43 -1.19 -19.48
C ASN A 178 -9.27 -2.21 -18.70
N TYR A 179 -8.62 -3.12 -17.96
CA TYR A 179 -9.31 -4.16 -17.20
C TYR A 179 -10.04 -3.61 -15.99
N LEU A 180 -9.47 -2.60 -15.36
CA LEU A 180 -10.07 -1.82 -14.28
C LEU A 180 -11.40 -1.20 -14.73
N GLU A 181 -11.38 -0.49 -15.87
CA GLU A 181 -12.57 0.13 -16.43
C GLU A 181 -13.65 -0.92 -16.79
N GLU A 182 -13.28 -2.01 -17.43
CA GLU A 182 -14.22 -3.08 -17.79
C GLU A 182 -14.81 -3.78 -16.56
N ALA A 183 -14.00 -4.06 -15.54
CA ALA A 183 -14.47 -4.65 -14.28
C ALA A 183 -15.43 -3.69 -13.54
N LEU A 184 -15.09 -2.40 -13.49
CA LEU A 184 -15.99 -1.39 -12.93
C LEU A 184 -17.32 -1.36 -13.65
N GLN A 185 -17.34 -1.40 -14.99
CA GLN A 185 -18.57 -1.47 -15.79
C GLN A 185 -19.40 -2.73 -15.47
N VAL A 186 -18.75 -3.89 -15.28
CA VAL A 186 -19.43 -5.12 -14.86
C VAL A 186 -20.09 -4.94 -13.51
N ILE A 187 -19.35 -4.41 -12.53
CA ILE A 187 -19.87 -4.14 -11.18
C ILE A 187 -21.06 -3.17 -11.22
N ARG A 188 -20.97 -2.10 -12.03
CA ARG A 188 -22.01 -1.06 -12.12
C ARG A 188 -23.35 -1.55 -12.65
N LYS A 189 -23.39 -2.66 -13.41
CA LYS A 189 -24.66 -3.27 -13.89
C LYS A 189 -25.61 -3.62 -12.72
N THR A 190 -25.08 -4.06 -11.59
CA THR A 190 -25.87 -4.50 -10.45
C THR A 190 -25.65 -3.66 -9.19
N ASN A 191 -24.54 -2.92 -9.11
CA ASN A 191 -24.12 -2.10 -7.96
C ASN A 191 -23.80 -0.66 -8.39
N PRO A 192 -24.76 0.13 -8.91
CA PRO A 192 -24.49 1.44 -9.48
C PRO A 192 -24.02 2.50 -8.48
N LYS A 193 -24.18 2.27 -7.18
CA LYS A 193 -23.85 3.22 -6.11
C LYS A 193 -22.86 2.68 -5.07
N ARG A 194 -22.38 1.45 -5.23
CA ARG A 194 -21.43 0.85 -4.29
C ARG A 194 -20.05 1.50 -4.45
N CYS A 195 -19.42 1.86 -3.34
CA CYS A 195 -18.04 2.30 -3.36
C CYS A 195 -17.11 1.18 -3.84
N VAL A 196 -16.23 1.52 -4.77
CA VAL A 196 -15.24 0.60 -5.35
C VAL A 196 -13.86 1.19 -5.16
N LEU A 197 -12.96 0.39 -4.58
CA LEU A 197 -11.55 0.75 -4.44
C LEU A 197 -10.80 0.38 -5.71
N VAL A 198 -9.99 1.32 -6.17
CA VAL A 198 -9.15 1.17 -7.37
C VAL A 198 -7.69 1.38 -7.00
N GLY A 199 -6.88 0.36 -7.21
CA GLY A 199 -5.45 0.35 -6.90
C GLY A 199 -4.59 0.68 -8.11
N THR A 200 -3.33 0.98 -7.85
CA THR A 200 -2.29 1.20 -8.86
C THR A 200 -1.72 -0.14 -9.36
N ALA A 201 -1.21 -0.15 -10.58
CA ALA A 201 -0.31 -1.20 -11.05
C ALA A 201 1.06 -1.10 -10.33
N GLU A 202 2.01 -1.95 -10.74
CA GLU A 202 3.36 -1.97 -10.15
C GLU A 202 3.32 -2.26 -8.63
N TRP A 203 2.65 -3.34 -8.25
CA TRP A 203 2.49 -3.82 -6.88
C TRP A 203 1.70 -2.88 -5.96
N GLY A 204 0.71 -2.18 -6.46
CA GLY A 204 -0.17 -1.34 -5.65
C GLY A 204 0.49 -0.12 -4.99
N GLY A 205 1.78 0.10 -5.24
CA GLY A 205 2.57 1.12 -4.57
C GLY A 205 2.35 2.53 -5.09
N VAL A 206 2.91 3.51 -4.38
CA VAL A 206 2.83 4.95 -4.72
C VAL A 206 3.42 5.26 -6.11
N GLY A 207 4.39 4.48 -6.57
CA GLY A 207 5.04 4.64 -7.88
C GLY A 207 4.11 4.40 -9.07
N GLY A 208 3.14 3.49 -8.93
CA GLY A 208 2.18 3.13 -9.97
C GLY A 208 1.15 4.23 -10.26
N LEU A 209 1.03 5.23 -9.39
CA LEU A 209 0.04 6.32 -9.53
C LEU A 209 0.23 7.12 -10.84
N ARG A 210 1.45 7.28 -11.29
CA ARG A 210 1.79 8.02 -12.53
C ARG A 210 1.12 7.44 -13.79
N SER A 211 0.82 6.14 -13.76
CA SER A 211 0.29 5.38 -14.88
C SER A 211 -1.20 5.06 -14.72
N LEU A 212 -1.79 5.33 -13.54
CA LEU A 212 -3.18 5.05 -13.27
C LEU A 212 -4.08 6.09 -13.95
N VAL A 213 -5.02 5.61 -14.76
CA VAL A 213 -6.16 6.39 -15.24
C VAL A 213 -7.30 6.17 -14.26
N ILE A 214 -7.53 7.16 -13.41
CA ILE A 214 -8.61 7.10 -12.42
C ILE A 214 -9.95 7.18 -13.18
N PRO A 215 -10.87 6.20 -12.98
CA PRO A 215 -12.19 6.24 -13.61
C PRO A 215 -12.98 7.50 -13.22
N ASP A 216 -13.72 8.04 -14.18
CA ASP A 216 -14.67 9.15 -13.93
C ASP A 216 -15.98 8.60 -13.31
N ASP A 217 -15.87 8.18 -12.06
CA ASP A 217 -16.96 7.57 -11.29
C ASP A 217 -16.93 8.14 -9.86
N PRO A 218 -18.02 8.79 -9.40
CA PRO A 218 -18.05 9.46 -8.09
C PRO A 218 -18.02 8.50 -6.88
N GLN A 219 -18.14 7.20 -7.11
CA GLN A 219 -18.12 6.17 -6.07
C GLN A 219 -16.82 5.36 -6.07
N VAL A 220 -15.72 5.99 -6.50
CA VAL A 220 -14.38 5.41 -6.48
C VAL A 220 -13.57 5.96 -5.30
N ILE A 221 -12.83 5.09 -4.64
CA ILE A 221 -11.82 5.39 -3.62
C ILE A 221 -10.47 4.90 -4.17
N LEU A 222 -9.45 5.77 -4.19
CA LEU A 222 -8.09 5.37 -4.56
C LEU A 222 -7.47 4.54 -3.43
N THR A 223 -6.94 3.35 -3.74
CA THR A 223 -6.21 2.54 -2.77
C THR A 223 -4.73 2.43 -3.11
N ILE A 224 -3.88 2.49 -2.08
CA ILE A 224 -2.42 2.44 -2.16
C ILE A 224 -1.91 1.48 -1.10
N HIS A 225 -0.85 0.72 -1.42
CA HIS A 225 -0.07 -0.06 -0.47
C HIS A 225 1.25 0.65 -0.15
N TYR A 226 1.67 0.59 1.10
CA TYR A 226 2.88 1.28 1.53
C TYR A 226 3.73 0.45 2.49
N TYR A 227 4.92 0.09 2.03
CA TYR A 227 5.87 -0.72 2.79
C TYR A 227 7.27 -0.11 2.88
N ASN A 228 7.45 1.16 2.46
CA ASN A 228 8.77 1.79 2.55
C ASN A 228 9.13 2.19 4.01
N PRO A 229 10.41 2.05 4.38
CA PRO A 229 11.52 1.47 3.61
C PRO A 229 11.39 -0.06 3.53
N PHE A 230 11.37 -0.62 2.33
CA PHE A 230 11.11 -2.05 2.11
C PHE A 230 12.10 -2.96 2.84
N GLN A 231 13.37 -2.55 2.94
CA GLN A 231 14.39 -3.28 3.68
C GLN A 231 14.09 -3.37 5.18
N PHE A 232 13.39 -2.39 5.74
CA PHE A 232 12.93 -2.43 7.12
C PHE A 232 11.71 -3.33 7.27
N THR A 233 10.68 -3.11 6.44
CA THR A 233 9.40 -3.80 6.58
C THR A 233 9.44 -5.28 6.21
N HIS A 234 10.36 -5.68 5.32
CA HIS A 234 10.48 -7.05 4.80
C HIS A 234 11.78 -7.75 5.16
N GLN A 235 12.55 -7.23 6.14
CA GLN A 235 13.78 -7.89 6.59
C GLN A 235 13.51 -9.33 7.04
N GLY A 236 14.30 -10.29 6.52
CA GLY A 236 14.18 -11.71 6.83
C GLY A 236 12.88 -12.36 6.36
N ALA A 237 12.17 -11.76 5.41
CA ALA A 237 10.95 -12.31 4.80
C ALA A 237 11.34 -13.34 3.74
N GLY A 238 11.10 -14.62 4.01
CA GLY A 238 11.58 -15.74 3.16
C GLY A 238 11.01 -15.75 1.73
N TRP A 239 9.99 -14.97 1.43
CA TRP A 239 9.44 -14.76 0.08
C TRP A 239 10.09 -13.61 -0.68
N SER A 240 10.94 -12.80 -0.03
CA SER A 240 11.66 -11.69 -0.64
C SER A 240 13.14 -12.04 -0.76
N GLU A 241 13.62 -12.16 -1.99
CA GLU A 241 15.03 -12.52 -2.26
C GLU A 241 15.98 -11.49 -1.63
N GLY A 242 17.03 -12.01 -0.97
CA GLY A 242 18.06 -11.17 -0.34
C GLY A 242 17.65 -10.52 0.98
N SER A 243 16.44 -10.76 1.49
CA SER A 243 15.89 -10.10 2.69
C SER A 243 16.65 -10.39 3.97
N ASP A 244 17.38 -11.49 4.06
CA ASP A 244 18.22 -11.83 5.23
C ASP A 244 19.38 -10.84 5.39
N ALA A 245 19.87 -10.24 4.32
CA ALA A 245 20.88 -9.19 4.38
C ALA A 245 20.37 -7.89 5.03
N TRP A 246 19.06 -7.73 5.15
CA TRP A 246 18.43 -6.54 5.75
C TRP A 246 18.13 -6.69 7.25
N LEU A 247 18.37 -7.87 7.82
CA LEU A 247 18.12 -8.13 9.26
C LEU A 247 18.87 -7.13 10.14
N GLY A 248 18.14 -6.54 11.09
CA GLY A 248 18.66 -5.50 11.99
C GLY A 248 18.44 -4.07 11.46
N THR A 249 17.82 -3.89 10.30
CA THR A 249 17.37 -2.57 9.83
C THR A 249 16.37 -2.00 10.83
N GLN A 250 16.62 -0.79 11.32
CA GLN A 250 15.78 -0.10 12.30
C GLN A 250 15.09 1.10 11.67
N TRP A 251 13.90 1.41 12.18
CA TRP A 251 13.22 2.68 11.95
C TRP A 251 13.10 3.43 13.28
N ARG A 252 13.69 4.61 13.33
CA ARG A 252 13.89 5.34 14.60
C ARG A 252 12.92 6.50 14.80
N ASP A 253 12.09 6.80 13.81
CA ASP A 253 11.14 7.92 13.84
C ASP A 253 11.83 9.28 13.82
N THR A 254 12.90 9.39 13.05
CA THR A 254 13.60 10.65 12.84
C THR A 254 12.84 11.56 11.88
N GLU A 255 13.08 12.86 11.96
CA GLU A 255 12.47 13.84 11.07
C GLU A 255 12.68 13.49 9.58
N PHE A 256 13.88 13.05 9.18
CA PHE A 256 14.17 12.71 7.79
C PHE A 256 13.53 11.37 7.36
N GLU A 257 13.30 10.39 8.26
CA GLU A 257 12.51 9.20 7.94
C GLU A 257 11.05 9.57 7.68
N ARG A 258 10.49 10.49 8.47
CA ARG A 258 9.15 11.05 8.27
C ARG A 258 9.05 11.82 6.95
N GLN A 259 10.01 12.71 6.67
CA GLN A 259 10.06 13.45 5.41
C GLN A 259 10.09 12.50 4.20
N ALA A 260 10.77 11.36 4.29
CA ALA A 260 10.78 10.37 3.22
C ALA A 260 9.37 9.80 2.94
N VAL A 261 8.56 9.56 3.98
CA VAL A 261 7.16 9.16 3.83
C VAL A 261 6.33 10.28 3.18
N GLU A 262 6.49 11.53 3.66
CA GLU A 262 5.78 12.68 3.13
C GLU A 262 6.09 12.92 1.65
N GLU A 263 7.36 12.74 1.25
CA GLU A 263 7.78 12.85 -0.14
C GLU A 263 7.19 11.74 -1.01
N ASP A 264 7.18 10.49 -0.52
CA ASP A 264 6.56 9.37 -1.24
C ASP A 264 5.07 9.63 -1.51
N PHE A 265 4.35 10.21 -0.55
CA PHE A 265 2.92 10.53 -0.67
C PHE A 265 2.60 11.88 -1.29
N LYS A 266 3.59 12.74 -1.56
CA LYS A 266 3.38 14.12 -2.06
C LYS A 266 2.41 14.20 -3.24
N THR A 267 2.56 13.31 -4.21
CA THR A 267 1.71 13.29 -5.41
C THR A 267 0.30 12.81 -5.08
N ILE A 268 0.14 11.86 -4.17
CA ILE A 268 -1.16 11.33 -3.74
C ILE A 268 -1.94 12.40 -2.99
N VAL A 269 -1.29 13.10 -2.04
CA VAL A 269 -1.91 14.19 -1.27
C VAL A 269 -2.38 15.30 -2.22
N ARG A 270 -1.55 15.70 -3.18
CA ARG A 270 -1.92 16.69 -4.20
C ARG A 270 -3.12 16.23 -5.03
N LEU A 271 -3.09 14.99 -5.55
CA LEU A 271 -4.16 14.43 -6.37
C LEU A 271 -5.48 14.32 -5.60
N ALA A 272 -5.43 13.88 -4.33
CA ALA A 272 -6.60 13.78 -3.47
C ALA A 272 -7.33 15.13 -3.34
N VAL A 273 -6.55 16.21 -3.18
CA VAL A 273 -7.10 17.58 -3.09
C VAL A 273 -7.61 18.06 -4.45
N GLU A 274 -6.82 17.95 -5.52
CA GLU A 274 -7.16 18.48 -6.86
C GLU A 274 -8.35 17.76 -7.50
N LYS A 275 -8.47 16.44 -7.29
CA LYS A 275 -9.52 15.61 -7.85
C LYS A 275 -10.68 15.34 -6.90
N HIS A 276 -10.58 15.79 -5.65
CA HIS A 276 -11.55 15.47 -4.59
C HIS A 276 -11.80 13.96 -4.44
N ILE A 277 -10.74 13.15 -4.67
CA ILE A 277 -10.83 11.70 -4.57
C ILE A 277 -10.40 11.24 -3.17
N PRO A 278 -11.21 10.44 -2.46
CA PRO A 278 -10.81 9.87 -1.18
C PRO A 278 -9.72 8.81 -1.38
N VAL A 279 -8.84 8.69 -0.39
CA VAL A 279 -7.70 7.77 -0.40
C VAL A 279 -7.78 6.78 0.75
N HIS A 280 -7.53 5.52 0.44
CA HIS A 280 -7.40 4.42 1.39
C HIS A 280 -5.99 3.84 1.30
N VAL A 281 -5.29 3.67 2.41
CA VAL A 281 -4.06 2.89 2.45
C VAL A 281 -4.41 1.44 2.77
N GLY A 282 -4.57 0.62 1.72
CA GLY A 282 -5.10 -0.74 1.80
C GLY A 282 -4.20 -1.71 2.56
N GLU A 283 -2.89 -1.48 2.50
CA GLU A 283 -1.90 -2.26 3.23
C GLU A 283 -0.72 -1.41 3.69
N PHE A 284 -0.33 -1.61 4.93
CA PHE A 284 0.95 -1.19 5.51
C PHE A 284 1.25 -2.05 6.73
N GLY A 285 2.51 -2.38 6.97
CA GLY A 285 2.92 -3.24 8.07
C GLY A 285 4.42 -3.49 8.05
N ALA A 286 4.96 -4.05 9.14
CA ALA A 286 6.35 -4.47 9.20
C ALA A 286 6.44 -5.91 9.75
N TYR A 287 7.20 -6.76 9.03
CA TYR A 287 7.33 -8.18 9.34
C TYR A 287 7.96 -8.41 10.71
N SER A 288 7.55 -9.46 11.39
CA SER A 288 7.94 -9.78 12.77
C SER A 288 9.43 -10.02 12.98
N ARG A 289 10.23 -10.10 11.93
CA ARG A 289 11.70 -10.15 12.00
C ARG A 289 12.34 -8.80 12.30
N ALA A 290 11.62 -7.71 12.07
CA ALA A 290 12.02 -6.39 12.54
C ALA A 290 11.83 -6.28 14.07
N ASP A 291 12.67 -5.49 14.74
CA ASP A 291 12.53 -5.27 16.18
C ASP A 291 11.20 -4.58 16.50
N ILE A 292 10.61 -4.98 17.64
CA ILE A 292 9.27 -4.50 18.00
C ILE A 292 9.21 -2.99 18.21
N GLN A 293 10.27 -2.34 18.68
CA GLN A 293 10.26 -0.92 18.93
C GLN A 293 10.25 -0.11 17.63
N SER A 294 11.01 -0.55 16.62
CA SER A 294 10.96 0.05 15.28
C SER A 294 9.60 -0.20 14.62
N ARG A 295 9.02 -1.40 14.75
CA ARG A 295 7.67 -1.70 14.26
C ARG A 295 6.64 -0.75 14.87
N VAL A 296 6.66 -0.58 16.18
CA VAL A 296 5.73 0.29 16.94
C VAL A 296 5.87 1.75 16.48
N ARG A 297 7.11 2.28 16.42
CA ARG A 297 7.34 3.68 16.00
C ARG A 297 6.82 3.92 14.57
N TRP A 298 7.19 3.05 13.62
CA TRP A 298 6.80 3.16 12.22
C TRP A 298 5.28 3.07 12.05
N THR A 299 4.65 2.08 12.68
CA THR A 299 3.21 1.86 12.63
C THR A 299 2.44 3.04 13.21
N ARG A 300 2.87 3.55 14.37
CA ARG A 300 2.23 4.69 15.04
C ARG A 300 2.33 5.96 14.21
N PHE A 301 3.52 6.28 13.70
CA PHE A 301 3.71 7.45 12.86
C PHE A 301 2.81 7.36 11.62
N LEU A 302 2.84 6.27 10.86
CA LEU A 302 2.05 6.14 9.64
C LEU A 302 0.56 6.20 9.90
N ALA A 303 0.04 5.47 10.89
CA ALA A 303 -1.38 5.49 11.21
C ALA A 303 -1.87 6.91 11.54
N ARG A 304 -1.12 7.66 12.35
CA ARG A 304 -1.47 9.05 12.70
C ARG A 304 -1.30 10.00 11.53
N TRP A 305 -0.25 9.82 10.73
CA TRP A 305 -0.01 10.65 9.56
C TRP A 305 -1.11 10.46 8.50
N PHE A 306 -1.51 9.22 8.22
CA PHE A 306 -2.64 8.94 7.31
C PHE A 306 -3.93 9.61 7.79
N GLU A 307 -4.23 9.53 9.07
CA GLU A 307 -5.40 10.20 9.67
C GLU A 307 -5.34 11.72 9.51
N GLN A 308 -4.16 12.34 9.67
CA GLN A 308 -3.96 13.78 9.44
C GLN A 308 -4.18 14.18 7.98
N GLN A 309 -3.89 13.29 7.02
CA GLN A 309 -4.17 13.52 5.60
C GLN A 309 -5.64 13.24 5.23
N GLY A 310 -6.46 12.78 6.16
CA GLY A 310 -7.85 12.37 5.89
C GLY A 310 -7.95 11.03 5.14
N PHE A 311 -6.91 10.21 5.18
CA PHE A 311 -6.90 8.89 4.59
C PHE A 311 -7.44 7.85 5.58
N SER A 312 -8.24 6.90 5.07
CA SER A 312 -8.51 5.67 5.80
C SER A 312 -7.39 4.66 5.56
N TRP A 313 -7.26 3.67 6.43
CA TRP A 313 -6.17 2.70 6.29
C TRP A 313 -6.51 1.32 6.86
N ALA A 314 -5.89 0.25 6.34
CA ALA A 314 -5.96 -1.11 6.84
C ALA A 314 -4.55 -1.68 7.09
N TYR A 315 -4.23 -2.00 8.34
CA TYR A 315 -2.94 -2.59 8.71
C TYR A 315 -2.83 -4.03 8.19
N TRP A 316 -1.69 -4.41 7.66
CA TRP A 316 -1.34 -5.77 7.31
C TRP A 316 -0.55 -6.38 8.46
N GLU A 317 -1.04 -7.28 9.32
CA GLU A 317 -2.34 -7.96 9.23
C GLU A 317 -2.82 -8.44 10.63
N TRP A 318 -3.84 -9.27 10.69
CA TRP A 318 -4.46 -9.68 11.96
C TRP A 318 -3.57 -10.64 12.76
N ASN A 319 -3.22 -11.86 12.22
CA ASN A 319 -2.74 -12.97 13.06
C ASN A 319 -1.63 -13.84 12.45
N SER A 320 -0.86 -13.32 11.48
CA SER A 320 0.24 -14.05 10.83
C SER A 320 1.59 -13.31 10.99
N GLY A 321 2.42 -13.28 9.97
CA GLY A 321 3.80 -12.80 10.05
C GLY A 321 3.99 -11.34 10.43
N PHE A 322 3.01 -10.48 10.14
CA PHE A 322 2.97 -9.06 10.54
C PHE A 322 2.03 -8.83 11.74
N GLY A 323 1.37 -9.88 12.21
CA GLY A 323 0.18 -9.87 13.03
C GLY A 323 0.25 -9.09 14.34
N ILE A 324 -0.93 -8.63 14.74
CA ILE A 324 -1.15 -7.99 16.05
C ILE A 324 -1.78 -8.93 17.08
N TYR A 325 -2.23 -10.12 16.65
CA TYR A 325 -2.84 -11.14 17.49
C TYR A 325 -2.15 -12.49 17.31
N ASP A 326 -1.83 -13.16 18.40
CA ASP A 326 -1.29 -14.53 18.44
C ASP A 326 -2.40 -15.50 18.84
N PRO A 327 -3.01 -16.22 17.87
CA PRO A 327 -4.14 -17.11 18.16
C PRO A 327 -3.75 -18.33 19.00
N GLN A 328 -2.48 -18.76 18.96
CA GLN A 328 -1.99 -19.90 19.73
C GLN A 328 -1.88 -19.57 21.22
N LYS A 329 -1.55 -18.31 21.53
CA LYS A 329 -1.43 -17.81 22.90
C LYS A 329 -2.65 -17.03 23.37
N GLY A 330 -3.59 -16.74 22.47
CA GLY A 330 -4.78 -15.94 22.76
C GLY A 330 -4.45 -14.51 23.23
N ARG A 331 -3.38 -13.91 22.73
CA ARG A 331 -2.90 -12.61 23.21
C ARG A 331 -2.55 -11.65 22.08
N TYR A 332 -2.70 -10.38 22.36
CA TYR A 332 -2.36 -9.29 21.45
C TYR A 332 -0.89 -8.86 21.58
N GLN A 333 -0.35 -8.34 20.52
CA GLN A 333 0.86 -7.51 20.51
C GLN A 333 0.45 -6.09 20.94
N THR A 334 0.26 -5.90 22.26
CA THR A 334 -0.40 -4.73 22.83
C THR A 334 0.22 -3.42 22.34
N GLN A 335 1.56 -3.35 22.25
CA GLN A 335 2.26 -2.15 21.77
C GLN A 335 1.89 -1.79 20.32
N LEU A 336 1.64 -2.78 19.43
CA LEU A 336 1.19 -2.53 18.07
C LEU A 336 -0.29 -2.14 18.03
N VAL A 337 -1.11 -2.75 18.87
CA VAL A 337 -2.53 -2.37 19.01
C VAL A 337 -2.62 -0.91 19.47
N ASP A 338 -1.87 -0.53 20.51
CA ASP A 338 -1.86 0.84 21.02
C ASP A 338 -1.38 1.83 19.95
N ALA A 339 -0.30 1.49 19.22
CA ALA A 339 0.21 2.28 18.10
C ALA A 339 -0.82 2.52 16.98
N LEU A 340 -1.66 1.52 16.70
CA LEU A 340 -2.72 1.62 15.69
C LEU A 340 -3.94 2.41 16.18
N ILE A 341 -4.34 2.22 17.44
CA ILE A 341 -5.67 2.65 17.91
C ILE A 341 -5.61 3.94 18.76
N SER A 342 -4.79 3.95 19.79
CA SER A 342 -4.90 4.94 20.88
C SER A 342 -3.73 5.90 21.02
N ASP A 343 -2.51 5.48 20.64
CA ASP A 343 -1.33 6.32 20.82
C ASP A 343 -1.41 7.59 19.96
N PRO A 344 -1.05 8.76 20.50
CA PRO A 344 -1.00 10.00 19.73
C PRO A 344 0.17 10.00 18.74
N MET A 345 0.19 10.99 17.83
CA MET A 345 1.37 11.28 17.00
C MET A 345 2.59 11.47 17.89
N PRO A 346 3.68 10.72 17.68
CA PRO A 346 4.89 10.88 18.47
C PRO A 346 5.68 12.13 18.08
N GLU A 347 6.49 12.65 18.99
CA GLU A 347 7.55 13.59 18.62
C GLU A 347 8.65 12.86 17.84
N PRO A 348 9.26 13.47 16.82
CA PRO A 348 10.33 12.85 16.06
C PRO A 348 11.58 12.69 16.93
N TYR A 349 12.31 11.59 16.72
CA TYR A 349 13.62 11.44 17.29
C TYR A 349 14.63 12.34 16.60
N ILE A 350 15.41 13.10 17.35
CA ILE A 350 16.43 14.03 16.83
C ILE A 350 17.81 13.39 17.05
N PRO A 351 18.45 12.83 15.99
CA PRO A 351 19.79 12.28 16.09
C PRO A 351 20.86 13.39 16.09
N GLU A 352 22.07 13.05 16.52
CA GLU A 352 23.23 13.90 16.29
C GLU A 352 23.74 13.75 14.83
N TYR A 353 24.12 14.86 14.22
CA TYR A 353 24.67 14.88 12.89
C TYR A 353 26.12 15.37 12.90
N MET A 354 27.00 14.62 12.25
CA MET A 354 28.37 15.03 11.95
C MET A 354 28.51 15.24 10.46
N ASN A 355 28.74 16.48 10.04
CA ASN A 355 28.91 16.80 8.63
C ASN A 355 30.24 16.22 8.10
N LEU A 356 30.17 15.43 7.03
CA LEU A 356 31.32 14.83 6.36
C LEU A 356 31.66 15.54 5.06
N TYR A 357 30.64 16.03 4.36
CA TYR A 357 30.79 16.70 3.07
C TYR A 357 29.62 17.66 2.83
N SER A 358 29.94 18.83 2.29
CA SER A 358 28.94 19.81 1.84
C SER A 358 29.32 20.37 0.49
N SER A 359 28.31 20.63 -0.35
CA SER A 359 28.43 21.29 -1.62
C SER A 359 27.29 22.28 -1.81
N ASP A 360 27.64 23.55 -1.73
CA ASP A 360 26.70 24.67 -1.89
C ASP A 360 26.90 25.39 -3.21
N PHE A 361 27.83 24.90 -4.06
CA PHE A 361 28.20 25.48 -5.36
C PHE A 361 28.48 26.97 -5.33
N THR A 362 29.02 27.46 -4.20
CA THR A 362 29.32 28.89 -4.02
C THR A 362 30.39 29.36 -5.00
N ASN A 363 30.28 30.62 -5.43
CA ASN A 363 31.20 31.26 -6.37
C ASN A 363 31.36 30.51 -7.71
N GLY A 364 30.35 29.68 -8.12
CA GLY A 364 30.40 28.95 -9.36
C GLY A 364 31.38 27.75 -9.36
N GLN A 365 31.82 27.32 -8.18
CA GLN A 365 32.75 26.18 -8.04
C GLN A 365 31.97 24.85 -8.11
N SER A 366 32.57 23.86 -8.74
CA SER A 366 31.96 22.51 -8.87
C SER A 366 32.11 21.67 -7.62
N ASP A 367 32.89 22.08 -6.63
CA ASP A 367 33.18 21.36 -5.38
C ASP A 367 33.65 19.90 -5.63
N GLY A 368 34.28 19.69 -6.80
CA GLY A 368 34.78 18.40 -7.25
C GLY A 368 33.72 17.47 -7.85
N TRP A 369 32.51 17.99 -8.14
CA TRP A 369 31.54 17.30 -8.97
C TRP A 369 31.88 17.40 -10.45
N PHE A 370 31.52 16.35 -11.20
CA PHE A 370 31.61 16.35 -12.64
C PHE A 370 30.46 15.60 -13.30
N LEU A 371 30.17 15.96 -14.53
CA LEU A 371 29.14 15.33 -15.35
C LEU A 371 29.77 14.32 -16.31
N SER A 372 29.22 13.10 -16.39
CA SER A 372 29.68 12.05 -17.30
C SER A 372 28.54 11.61 -18.23
N ASN A 373 28.82 11.56 -19.52
CA ASN A 373 27.97 10.90 -20.52
C ASN A 373 28.65 9.57 -20.86
N ASN A 374 28.10 8.47 -20.31
CA ASN A 374 28.74 7.15 -20.34
C ASN A 374 28.34 6.30 -21.55
N ASP A 375 27.42 6.79 -22.39
CA ASP A 375 26.96 6.11 -23.58
C ASP A 375 26.88 7.05 -24.79
N ALA A 376 27.13 6.51 -25.99
CA ALA A 376 27.13 7.28 -27.24
C ALA A 376 25.75 7.87 -27.59
N SER A 377 24.65 7.30 -27.06
CA SER A 377 23.29 7.80 -27.23
C SER A 377 22.90 8.90 -26.24
N ALA A 378 23.77 9.22 -25.29
CA ALA A 378 23.50 10.20 -24.24
C ALA A 378 24.24 11.52 -24.44
N ARG A 379 23.59 12.65 -24.22
CA ARG A 379 24.17 14.01 -24.27
C ARG A 379 23.56 14.87 -23.18
N SER A 380 24.43 15.50 -22.43
CA SER A 380 24.07 16.48 -21.40
C SER A 380 25.19 17.51 -21.21
N SER A 381 24.85 18.63 -20.63
CA SER A 381 25.78 19.68 -20.20
C SER A 381 25.40 20.15 -18.79
N MET A 382 26.35 20.79 -18.10
CA MET A 382 26.08 21.40 -16.80
C MET A 382 26.52 22.86 -16.77
N ALA A 383 25.80 23.64 -15.96
CA ALA A 383 26.12 25.03 -15.63
C ALA A 383 25.95 25.24 -14.12
N ILE A 384 26.87 26.02 -13.52
CA ILE A 384 26.83 26.37 -12.10
C ILE A 384 26.60 27.87 -11.99
N ALA A 385 25.49 28.26 -11.37
CA ALA A 385 25.15 29.65 -11.13
C ALA A 385 24.20 29.75 -9.94
N ASN A 386 24.26 30.89 -9.20
CA ASN A 386 23.37 31.16 -8.08
C ASN A 386 23.34 30.02 -7.02
N ASN A 387 24.50 29.49 -6.69
CA ASN A 387 24.68 28.38 -5.74
C ASN A 387 23.91 27.10 -6.11
N LYS A 388 23.75 26.82 -7.39
CA LYS A 388 23.07 25.65 -7.93
C LYS A 388 23.81 25.11 -9.13
N VAL A 389 23.74 23.81 -9.33
CA VAL A 389 24.12 23.17 -10.59
C VAL A 389 22.84 22.85 -11.38
N THR A 390 22.84 23.20 -12.64
CA THR A 390 21.79 22.83 -13.60
C THR A 390 22.39 21.86 -14.60
N VAL A 391 21.90 20.64 -14.64
CA VAL A 391 22.23 19.67 -15.68
C VAL A 391 21.12 19.71 -16.72
N THR A 392 21.50 20.01 -17.98
CA THR A 392 20.57 20.00 -19.12
C THR A 392 20.79 18.71 -19.92
N VAL A 393 19.76 17.85 -19.95
CA VAL A 393 19.76 16.61 -20.71
C VAL A 393 19.13 16.88 -22.08
N THR A 394 19.93 16.67 -23.16
CA THR A 394 19.47 16.85 -24.54
C THR A 394 19.22 15.53 -25.26
N GLN A 395 19.90 14.45 -24.83
CA GLN A 395 19.65 13.07 -25.25
C GLN A 395 19.78 12.17 -24.00
N PRO A 396 18.70 11.55 -23.53
CA PRO A 396 18.73 10.90 -22.21
C PRO A 396 19.39 9.52 -22.21
N GLY A 397 19.61 8.90 -23.39
CA GLY A 397 19.99 7.49 -23.45
C GLY A 397 18.86 6.55 -23.00
N ALA A 398 19.13 5.25 -22.94
CA ALA A 398 18.16 4.22 -22.60
C ALA A 398 18.15 3.85 -21.10
N LEU A 399 19.24 4.11 -20.37
CA LEU A 399 19.41 3.72 -18.97
C LEU A 399 19.83 4.92 -18.11
N GLY A 400 19.43 4.90 -16.83
CA GLY A 400 19.73 5.99 -15.89
C GLY A 400 21.21 6.34 -15.81
N TRP A 401 22.07 5.35 -15.76
CA TRP A 401 23.53 5.51 -15.66
C TRP A 401 24.21 6.03 -16.94
N HIS A 402 23.51 6.14 -18.07
CA HIS A 402 24.06 6.73 -19.30
C HIS A 402 24.47 8.20 -19.12
N ILE A 403 23.82 8.90 -18.17
CA ILE A 403 24.22 10.24 -17.73
C ILE A 403 24.35 10.23 -16.22
N GLN A 404 25.51 10.59 -15.71
CA GLN A 404 25.73 10.62 -14.26
C GLN A 404 26.39 11.95 -13.83
N PHE A 405 25.86 12.54 -12.75
CA PHE A 405 26.52 13.65 -12.04
C PHE A 405 27.16 13.06 -10.79
N ILE A 406 28.46 13.19 -10.64
CA ILE A 406 29.30 12.37 -9.77
C ILE A 406 30.17 13.22 -8.85
N LYS A 407 30.21 12.85 -7.56
CA LYS A 407 31.19 13.31 -6.57
C LYS A 407 32.01 12.13 -6.06
N PRO A 408 33.28 11.95 -6.44
CA PRO A 408 34.14 10.91 -5.90
C PRO A 408 34.82 11.32 -4.59
N GLY A 409 35.51 10.36 -3.96
CA GLY A 409 36.36 10.61 -2.80
C GLY A 409 35.59 10.77 -1.49
N ILE A 410 34.48 10.04 -1.35
CA ILE A 410 33.66 10.02 -0.16
C ILE A 410 34.08 8.82 0.72
N GLY A 411 34.48 9.10 1.95
CA GLY A 411 34.80 8.05 2.93
C GLY A 411 33.56 7.56 3.65
N ILE A 412 33.35 6.23 3.65
CA ILE A 412 32.30 5.58 4.47
C ILE A 412 32.90 4.41 5.25
N GLU A 413 32.32 4.10 6.41
CA GLU A 413 32.78 3.05 7.32
C GLU A 413 31.65 2.04 7.62
N LYS A 414 32.02 0.77 7.67
CA LYS A 414 31.07 -0.33 8.02
C LYS A 414 30.40 -0.07 9.37
N GLY A 415 29.09 -0.28 9.41
CA GLY A 415 28.26 -0.16 10.63
C GLY A 415 27.82 1.26 10.98
N LYS A 416 28.39 2.28 10.30
CA LYS A 416 27.93 3.66 10.48
C LYS A 416 26.72 3.96 9.59
N THR A 417 25.84 4.81 10.08
CA THR A 417 24.68 5.30 9.34
C THR A 417 24.95 6.68 8.78
N TYR A 418 24.54 6.88 7.54
CA TYR A 418 24.77 8.12 6.78
C TYR A 418 23.46 8.66 6.26
N ARG A 419 23.35 9.99 6.26
CA ARG A 419 22.28 10.75 5.61
C ARG A 419 22.88 11.58 4.49
N LEU A 420 22.45 11.34 3.25
CA LEU A 420 22.65 12.26 2.15
C LEU A 420 21.43 13.13 2.00
N TYR A 421 21.55 14.41 2.26
CA TYR A 421 20.53 15.42 2.04
C TYR A 421 20.85 16.21 0.77
N PHE A 422 19.84 16.56 -0.03
CA PHE A 422 19.99 17.41 -1.19
C PHE A 422 18.67 18.09 -1.55
N SER A 423 18.76 19.24 -2.22
CA SER A 423 17.59 19.91 -2.83
C SER A 423 17.62 19.68 -4.34
N ALA A 424 16.44 19.38 -4.92
CA ALA A 424 16.30 19.15 -6.35
C ALA A 424 14.99 19.72 -6.92
N SER A 425 15.00 20.02 -8.23
CA SER A 425 13.80 20.33 -9.03
C SER A 425 14.05 20.01 -10.51
N SER A 426 12.98 19.89 -11.30
CA SER A 426 13.01 19.79 -12.76
C SER A 426 12.09 20.85 -13.36
N PRO A 427 12.61 22.02 -13.75
CA PRO A 427 11.80 23.15 -14.23
C PRO A 427 10.90 22.83 -15.44
N ASP A 428 11.24 21.80 -16.18
CA ASP A 428 10.59 21.42 -17.44
C ASP A 428 9.60 20.26 -17.29
N SER A 429 9.46 19.69 -16.08
CA SER A 429 8.64 18.49 -15.86
C SER A 429 7.85 18.56 -14.56
N ASP A 430 6.61 18.13 -14.62
CA ASP A 430 5.79 17.93 -13.42
C ASP A 430 6.06 16.58 -12.73
N TYR A 431 6.80 15.72 -13.42
CA TYR A 431 7.18 14.39 -12.94
C TYR A 431 8.47 13.92 -13.61
N ARG A 432 9.56 13.84 -12.86
CA ARG A 432 10.84 13.29 -13.29
C ARG A 432 11.41 12.36 -12.23
N SER A 433 11.66 11.11 -12.58
CA SER A 433 12.41 10.19 -11.74
C SER A 433 13.88 10.62 -11.67
N LEU A 434 14.44 10.61 -10.46
CA LEU A 434 15.84 10.88 -10.18
C LEU A 434 16.37 9.80 -9.23
N GLU A 435 17.34 9.01 -9.68
CA GLU A 435 18.01 8.05 -8.83
C GLU A 435 19.26 8.69 -8.22
N VAL A 436 19.42 8.53 -6.91
CA VAL A 436 20.63 8.91 -6.18
C VAL A 436 21.20 7.70 -5.46
N ALA A 437 22.53 7.55 -5.48
CA ALA A 437 23.20 6.45 -4.80
C ALA A 437 24.54 6.87 -4.22
N ILE A 438 24.98 6.14 -3.19
CA ILE A 438 26.38 6.09 -2.78
C ILE A 438 26.91 4.73 -3.19
N THR A 439 27.94 4.74 -4.06
CA THR A 439 28.46 3.53 -4.68
C THR A 439 29.96 3.43 -4.55
N ARG A 440 30.49 2.21 -4.73
CA ARG A 440 31.92 2.03 -5.03
C ARG A 440 32.27 2.83 -6.27
N ASN A 441 33.45 3.44 -6.26
CA ASN A 441 33.95 4.27 -7.39
C ASN A 441 34.75 3.46 -8.44
N SER A 442 34.46 2.16 -8.56
CA SER A 442 35.06 1.26 -9.56
C SER A 442 34.16 0.03 -9.74
N ASP A 443 34.36 -0.71 -10.84
CA ASP A 443 33.69 -2.00 -11.06
C ASP A 443 33.82 -2.91 -9.83
N PRO A 444 32.72 -3.56 -9.40
CA PRO A 444 31.38 -3.70 -10.01
C PRO A 444 30.37 -2.60 -9.64
N TRP A 445 30.79 -1.40 -9.24
CA TRP A 445 29.94 -0.23 -8.93
C TRP A 445 28.88 -0.48 -7.83
N THR A 446 29.19 -1.38 -6.90
CA THR A 446 28.29 -1.80 -5.83
C THR A 446 27.70 -0.60 -5.10
N ALA A 447 26.37 -0.57 -4.98
CA ALA A 447 25.67 0.45 -4.20
C ALA A 447 25.73 0.12 -2.69
N TYR A 448 26.09 1.09 -1.89
CA TYR A 448 26.05 1.04 -0.42
C TYR A 448 24.70 1.54 0.10
N GLY A 449 24.08 2.45 -0.63
CA GLY A 449 22.74 2.95 -0.44
C GLY A 449 22.25 3.63 -1.72
N ASN A 450 20.96 3.47 -2.03
CA ASN A 450 20.33 4.11 -3.18
C ASN A 450 18.87 4.44 -2.89
N ARG A 451 18.37 5.44 -3.60
CA ARG A 451 16.97 5.84 -3.58
C ARG A 451 16.58 6.46 -4.92
N SER A 452 15.38 6.15 -5.38
CA SER A 452 14.71 6.90 -6.45
C SER A 452 13.72 7.89 -5.84
N VAL A 453 13.76 9.13 -6.30
CA VAL A 453 12.83 10.18 -5.91
C VAL A 453 12.15 10.77 -7.15
N VAL A 454 10.99 11.35 -6.95
CA VAL A 454 10.31 12.11 -7.99
C VAL A 454 10.54 13.59 -7.75
N ILE A 455 11.06 14.28 -8.75
CA ILE A 455 11.22 15.72 -8.74
C ILE A 455 10.26 16.38 -9.74
N ASP A 456 9.82 17.57 -9.43
CA ASP A 456 8.92 18.37 -10.24
C ASP A 456 9.45 19.82 -10.41
N LYS A 457 8.62 20.72 -10.92
CA LYS A 457 8.97 22.14 -11.09
C LYS A 457 9.32 22.83 -9.78
N SER A 458 8.80 22.35 -8.67
CA SER A 458 9.03 22.92 -7.34
C SER A 458 10.34 22.42 -6.77
N ARG A 459 11.12 23.30 -6.14
CA ARG A 459 12.31 22.90 -5.39
C ARG A 459 11.86 22.17 -4.13
N SER A 460 12.29 20.95 -3.96
CA SER A 460 12.04 20.12 -2.77
C SER A 460 13.34 19.57 -2.23
N SER A 461 13.37 19.24 -0.94
CA SER A 461 14.52 18.61 -0.28
C SER A 461 14.29 17.12 -0.15
N TYR A 462 15.33 16.34 -0.32
CA TYR A 462 15.31 14.88 -0.35
C TYR A 462 16.39 14.30 0.56
N ASN A 463 16.15 13.09 1.03
CA ASN A 463 17.09 12.38 1.89
C ASN A 463 17.30 10.95 1.39
N LEU A 464 18.54 10.48 1.46
CA LEU A 464 18.90 9.07 1.38
C LEU A 464 19.54 8.69 2.72
N LEU A 465 18.93 7.77 3.45
CA LEU A 465 19.49 7.19 4.67
C LEU A 465 19.95 5.76 4.38
N PHE A 466 21.14 5.40 4.84
CA PHE A 466 21.63 4.02 4.75
C PHE A 466 22.66 3.72 5.85
N THR A 467 22.73 2.46 6.26
CA THR A 467 23.82 1.96 7.12
C THR A 467 24.80 1.18 6.25
N SER A 468 26.06 1.59 6.25
CA SER A 468 27.03 0.94 5.38
C SER A 468 27.40 -0.44 5.91
N VAL A 469 27.33 -1.45 5.05
CA VAL A 469 27.74 -2.84 5.33
C VAL A 469 29.23 -3.07 5.09
N GLN A 470 29.92 -2.11 4.49
CA GLN A 470 31.35 -2.16 4.16
C GLN A 470 31.99 -0.81 4.41
N SER A 471 33.32 -0.80 4.61
CA SER A 471 34.12 0.42 4.60
C SER A 471 34.64 0.67 3.18
N ASP A 472 34.55 1.90 2.71
CA ASP A 472 35.16 2.36 1.46
C ASP A 472 35.66 3.81 1.62
N PRO A 473 36.99 4.05 1.60
CA PRO A 473 37.52 5.40 1.73
C PRO A 473 37.43 6.23 0.43
N GLN A 474 36.98 5.62 -0.68
CA GLN A 474 36.95 6.23 -2.01
C GLN A 474 35.59 6.06 -2.70
N ALA A 475 34.52 5.88 -1.94
CA ALA A 475 33.15 5.84 -2.48
C ALA A 475 32.81 7.13 -3.24
N ARG A 476 31.71 7.09 -3.97
CA ARG A 476 31.19 8.26 -4.71
C ARG A 476 29.71 8.47 -4.45
N ILE A 477 29.27 9.72 -4.47
CA ILE A 477 27.85 10.08 -4.61
C ILE A 477 27.57 10.18 -6.10
N VAL A 478 26.45 9.61 -6.55
CA VAL A 478 26.04 9.63 -7.95
C VAL A 478 24.55 9.93 -8.11
N PHE A 479 24.22 10.87 -8.97
CA PHE A 479 22.87 11.10 -9.48
C PHE A 479 22.80 10.55 -10.90
N SER A 480 21.90 9.58 -11.13
CA SER A 480 21.66 9.00 -12.46
C SER A 480 20.54 9.78 -13.15
N LEU A 481 20.87 10.39 -14.28
CA LEU A 481 20.04 11.39 -14.97
C LEU A 481 19.55 10.93 -16.35
N GLY A 482 19.99 9.76 -16.82
CA GLY A 482 19.53 9.17 -18.07
C GLY A 482 18.10 8.65 -17.99
N ASN A 483 17.56 8.18 -19.12
CA ASN A 483 16.24 7.50 -19.23
C ASN A 483 15.02 8.28 -18.66
N ALA A 484 15.11 9.60 -18.55
CA ALA A 484 14.04 10.41 -17.92
C ALA A 484 13.65 11.65 -18.74
N GLY A 485 13.83 11.59 -20.05
CA GLY A 485 13.46 12.64 -21.00
C GLY A 485 14.47 13.79 -21.13
N ASN A 486 14.20 14.67 -22.08
CA ASN A 486 15.01 15.86 -22.35
C ASN A 486 14.57 16.99 -21.42
N THR A 487 15.13 17.02 -20.24
CA THR A 487 14.73 17.96 -19.18
C THR A 487 15.94 18.51 -18.45
N ARG A 488 15.75 19.62 -17.75
CA ARG A 488 16.77 20.14 -16.82
C ARG A 488 16.55 19.54 -15.42
N VAL A 489 17.66 19.26 -14.76
CA VAL A 489 17.69 18.94 -13.33
C VAL A 489 18.53 19.98 -12.62
N VAL A 490 17.94 20.61 -11.61
CA VAL A 490 18.62 21.61 -10.77
C VAL A 490 18.88 20.99 -9.41
N LEU A 491 20.14 20.98 -8.97
CA LEU A 491 20.58 20.44 -7.67
C LEU A 491 21.25 21.55 -6.84
N SER A 492 21.05 21.51 -5.54
CA SER A 492 21.71 22.41 -4.57
C SER A 492 21.71 21.79 -3.17
N ASP A 493 22.47 22.39 -2.24
CA ASP A 493 22.51 22.01 -0.83
C ASP A 493 22.74 20.52 -0.61
N ILE A 494 23.81 19.99 -1.20
CA ILE A 494 24.14 18.56 -1.09
C ILE A 494 25.05 18.36 0.12
N HIS A 495 24.55 17.63 1.14
CA HIS A 495 25.26 17.37 2.39
C HIS A 495 25.27 15.88 2.69
N LEU A 496 26.44 15.33 2.97
CA LEU A 496 26.59 13.99 3.53
C LEU A 496 26.97 14.10 5.00
N MET A 497 26.18 13.47 5.85
CA MET A 497 26.36 13.48 7.31
C MET A 497 26.44 12.07 7.85
N GLU A 498 27.33 11.83 8.83
CA GLU A 498 27.21 10.66 9.71
C GLU A 498 26.09 10.93 10.72
N VAL A 499 25.24 9.94 10.93
CA VAL A 499 24.10 10.01 11.85
C VAL A 499 24.42 9.16 13.08
N LYS A 500 24.38 9.77 14.26
CA LYS A 500 24.54 9.09 15.55
C LYS A 500 23.21 9.05 16.27
N PHE A 501 22.76 7.84 16.56
CA PHE A 501 21.50 7.57 17.26
C PHE A 501 21.72 7.35 18.74
#